data_cbed6e88a2b6b31edd61c67bbb298d81
#
_entry.id   cbed6e88a2b6b31edd61c67bbb298d81
#
_cell.length_a   1.000
_cell.length_b   1.000
_cell.length_c   1.000
_cell.angle_alpha   90.00
_cell.angle_beta   90.00
_cell.angle_gamma   90.00
#
_symmetry.space_group_name_H-M   'P 1'
#
loop_
_entity.id
_entity.type
_entity.pdbx_description
1 polymer ?
#
loop_
_entity_poly.entity_id
_entity_poly.type
_entity_poly.pdbx_seq_one_letter_code
_entity_poly.pdbx_strand_id
1 'polypeptide(L)'
;CQKRSIDVITKMTAERGFTTAEEISKKERETIKEKAHQALRQMKRYDFTSYVIACADFGITVRPNISPNGKRSGYYLSLEDSSREYKASTIDRALTDSRIVKTHYNEHRLYEQERRKQLERQKEQERQQYQKQQSERKPNGGFHL
;
A
#
# COMPACT_ATOMS: atom_id res chain seq x y z
N CYS A 1 0.46 -10.49 45.24
CA CYS A 1 1.59 -11.00 45.24
C CYS A 1 2.25 -10.94 43.95
N GLN A 2 3.51 -10.89 43.98
CA GLN A 2 4.20 -10.84 42.85
C GLN A 2 3.89 -11.96 42.01
N LYS A 3 3.70 -13.06 42.59
CA LYS A 3 3.42 -14.17 41.87
C LYS A 3 2.07 -13.97 41.28
N ARG A 4 1.17 -13.30 42.03
CA ARG A 4 -0.08 -13.08 41.52
C ARG A 4 0.00 -12.17 40.33
N SER A 5 0.82 -11.17 40.34
CA SER A 5 0.94 -10.29 39.19
C SER A 5 1.48 -11.09 38.04
N ILE A 6 2.43 -11.97 38.30
CA ILE A 6 2.97 -12.80 37.27
C ILE A 6 1.90 -13.76 36.81
N ASP A 7 1.10 -14.28 37.73
CA ASP A 7 0.06 -15.20 37.35
C ASP A 7 -0.96 -14.50 36.50
N VAL A 8 -1.30 -13.27 36.80
CA VAL A 8 -2.25 -12.53 36.02
C VAL A 8 -1.70 -12.33 34.60
N ILE A 9 -0.44 -11.97 34.49
CA ILE A 9 0.18 -11.80 33.21
C ILE A 9 0.21 -13.11 32.46
N THR A 10 0.56 -14.20 33.13
CA THR A 10 0.61 -15.49 32.50
C THR A 10 -0.78 -15.92 32.08
N LYS A 11 -1.79 -15.64 32.89
CA LYS A 11 -3.12 -16.01 32.57
C LYS A 11 -3.60 -15.20 31.40
N MET A 12 -3.32 -13.92 31.38
CA MET A 12 -3.72 -13.09 30.28
C MET A 12 -3.05 -13.52 29.00
N THR A 13 -1.79 -13.92 29.08
CA THR A 13 -1.07 -14.40 27.94
C THR A 13 -1.68 -15.71 27.44
N ALA A 14 -2.04 -16.59 28.37
CA ALA A 14 -2.62 -17.85 28.02
C ALA A 14 -3.99 -17.61 27.41
N GLU A 15 -4.76 -16.70 27.95
CA GLU A 15 -6.07 -16.40 27.44
C GLU A 15 -5.99 -15.81 26.05
N ARG A 16 -4.92 -15.10 25.76
CA ARG A 16 -4.76 -14.55 24.46
C ARG A 16 -4.06 -15.53 23.64
N GLY A 17 -3.85 -16.73 24.11
CA GLY A 17 -3.21 -17.71 23.30
C GLY A 17 -1.73 -17.54 23.35
N PHE A 18 -1.09 -17.60 24.50
CA PHE A 18 0.27 -17.65 24.57
C PHE A 18 0.84 -17.41 23.24
N THR A 19 1.24 -16.29 22.91
CA THR A 19 1.78 -16.00 21.61
C THR A 19 3.06 -16.78 21.40
N THR A 20 2.96 -17.84 20.67
CA THR A 20 4.11 -18.65 20.31
C THR A 20 4.93 -17.89 19.28
N ALA A 21 6.17 -18.28 19.08
CA ALA A 21 7.03 -17.67 18.06
C ALA A 21 6.36 -17.76 16.68
N GLU A 22 5.64 -18.84 16.45
CA GLU A 22 4.96 -19.03 15.18
C GLU A 22 3.81 -18.06 15.01
N GLU A 23 3.05 -17.78 16.07
CA GLU A 23 1.96 -16.82 16.01
C GLU A 23 2.45 -15.40 15.85
N ILE A 24 3.55 -15.07 16.53
CA ILE A 24 4.18 -13.76 16.40
C ILE A 24 4.64 -13.59 14.95
N SER A 25 5.29 -14.62 14.42
CA SER A 25 5.77 -14.61 13.04
C SER A 25 4.63 -14.41 12.05
N LYS A 26 3.52 -15.08 12.27
CA LYS A 26 2.36 -14.95 11.41
C LYS A 26 1.80 -13.54 11.45
N LYS A 27 1.70 -12.95 12.62
CA LYS A 27 1.19 -11.58 12.76
C LYS A 27 2.12 -10.58 12.11
N GLU A 28 3.42 -10.76 12.29
CA GLU A 28 4.40 -9.88 11.66
C GLU A 28 4.32 -9.97 10.14
N ARG A 29 4.21 -11.18 9.61
CA ARG A 29 4.08 -11.36 8.16
C ARG A 29 2.82 -10.70 7.61
N GLU A 30 1.70 -10.81 8.33
CA GLU A 30 0.46 -10.19 7.91
C GLU A 30 0.57 -8.67 7.94
N THR A 31 1.19 -8.12 8.97
CA THR A 31 1.42 -6.67 9.09
C THR A 31 2.32 -6.18 7.97
N ILE A 32 3.42 -6.89 7.73
CA ILE A 32 4.36 -6.54 6.68
C ILE A 32 3.67 -6.59 5.32
N LYS A 33 2.89 -7.64 5.08
CA LYS A 33 2.16 -7.80 3.83
C LYS A 33 1.26 -6.59 3.57
N GLU A 34 0.47 -6.21 4.55
CA GLU A 34 -0.44 -5.10 4.42
C GLU A 34 0.29 -3.79 4.15
N LYS A 35 1.34 -3.52 4.93
CA LYS A 35 2.11 -2.29 4.78
C LYS A 35 2.87 -2.24 3.47
N ALA A 36 3.42 -3.36 3.03
CA ALA A 36 4.12 -3.42 1.76
C ALA A 36 3.18 -3.14 0.59
N HIS A 37 1.97 -3.68 0.65
CA HIS A 37 0.97 -3.40 -0.38
C HIS A 37 0.54 -1.93 -0.36
N GLN A 38 0.43 -1.33 0.82
CA GLN A 38 0.13 0.10 0.94
C GLN A 38 1.24 0.94 0.31
N ALA A 39 2.49 0.57 0.55
CA ALA A 39 3.63 1.27 -0.03
C ALA A 39 3.59 1.18 -1.56
N LEU A 40 3.28 -0.01 -2.08
CA LEU A 40 3.18 -0.20 -3.52
C LEU A 40 2.05 0.63 -4.14
N ARG A 41 0.93 0.75 -3.45
CA ARG A 41 -0.20 1.52 -3.96
C ARG A 41 0.10 3.01 -4.09
N GLN A 42 1.02 3.50 -3.28
CA GLN A 42 1.40 4.90 -3.34
C GLN A 42 2.39 5.19 -4.45
N MET A 43 3.02 4.16 -5.01
CA MET A 43 4.02 4.36 -6.04
C MET A 43 3.37 4.46 -7.40
N LYS A 44 3.74 5.46 -8.18
CA LYS A 44 3.24 5.60 -9.54
C LYS A 44 3.94 4.61 -10.46
N ARG A 45 5.18 4.32 -10.19
CA ARG A 45 5.97 3.42 -10.98
C ARG A 45 6.84 2.61 -10.05
N TYR A 46 6.91 1.32 -10.23
CA TYR A 46 7.70 0.47 -9.37
C TYR A 46 9.18 0.63 -9.67
N ASP A 47 9.95 0.88 -8.62
CA ASP A 47 11.40 0.90 -8.66
C ASP A 47 11.83 0.38 -7.30
N PHE A 48 12.81 -0.51 -7.27
CA PHE A 48 13.19 -1.15 -6.00
C PHE A 48 13.66 -0.12 -4.97
N THR A 49 14.45 0.85 -5.37
CA THR A 49 14.95 1.88 -4.46
C THR A 49 13.80 2.69 -3.87
N SER A 50 12.85 3.09 -4.71
CA SER A 50 11.69 3.84 -4.25
C SER A 50 10.79 2.99 -3.36
N TYR A 51 10.70 1.70 -3.64
CA TYR A 51 9.94 0.76 -2.83
C TYR A 51 10.57 0.62 -1.44
N VAL A 52 11.89 0.54 -1.35
CA VAL A 52 12.60 0.49 -0.08
C VAL A 52 12.28 1.73 0.75
N ILE A 53 12.31 2.90 0.13
CA ILE A 53 12.02 4.17 0.80
C ILE A 53 10.56 4.21 1.24
N ALA A 54 9.65 3.80 0.38
CA ALA A 54 8.22 3.80 0.70
C ALA A 54 7.91 2.83 1.86
N CYS A 55 8.54 1.66 1.87
CA CYS A 55 8.37 0.73 2.96
C CYS A 55 8.91 1.28 4.27
N ALA A 56 10.02 2.02 4.23
CA ALA A 56 10.58 2.64 5.41
C ALA A 56 9.60 3.64 6.03
N ASP A 57 8.83 4.34 5.21
CA ASP A 57 7.83 5.28 5.69
C ASP A 57 6.68 4.56 6.42
N PHE A 58 6.50 3.28 6.16
CA PHE A 58 5.50 2.47 6.84
C PHE A 58 6.10 1.61 7.96
N GLY A 59 7.35 1.85 8.32
CA GLY A 59 7.99 1.10 9.40
C GLY A 59 8.49 -0.27 9.00
N ILE A 60 8.76 -0.49 7.72
CA ILE A 60 9.28 -1.75 7.24
C ILE A 60 10.67 -1.55 6.65
N THR A 61 11.60 -2.41 7.05
CA THR A 61 12.96 -2.40 6.50
C THR A 61 13.04 -3.44 5.38
N VAL A 62 13.54 -3.04 4.24
CA VAL A 62 13.72 -3.91 3.09
C VAL A 62 15.22 -4.15 2.91
N ARG A 63 15.62 -5.42 2.90
CA ARG A 63 17.03 -5.78 2.72
C ARG A 63 17.16 -6.63 1.46
N PRO A 64 17.91 -6.16 0.46
CA PRO A 64 18.06 -6.93 -0.77
C PRO A 64 18.90 -8.18 -0.52
N ASN A 65 18.54 -9.28 -1.19
CA ASN A 65 19.33 -10.50 -1.14
C ASN A 65 20.25 -10.49 -2.36
N ILE A 66 21.50 -10.16 -2.14
CA ILE A 66 22.47 -10.05 -3.22
C ILE A 66 23.33 -11.28 -3.28
N SER A 67 23.37 -11.92 -4.44
CA SER A 67 24.17 -13.12 -4.63
C SER A 67 25.65 -12.75 -4.79
N PRO A 68 26.57 -13.73 -4.70
CA PRO A 68 28.00 -13.44 -4.82
C PRO A 68 28.37 -12.77 -6.13
N ASN A 69 27.59 -12.95 -7.19
CA ASN A 69 27.88 -12.31 -8.47
C ASN A 69 27.30 -10.91 -8.58
N GLY A 70 26.80 -10.35 -7.47
CA GLY A 70 26.29 -8.98 -7.44
C GLY A 70 24.85 -8.81 -7.90
N LYS A 71 24.17 -9.88 -8.25
CA LYS A 71 22.81 -9.78 -8.69
C LYS A 71 21.85 -9.94 -7.53
N ARG A 72 20.77 -9.17 -7.53
CA ARG A 72 19.76 -9.27 -6.49
C ARG A 72 18.78 -10.38 -6.85
N SER A 73 18.61 -11.34 -5.94
CA SER A 73 17.68 -12.42 -6.15
C SER A 73 16.59 -12.39 -5.09
N GLY A 74 15.78 -11.38 -5.08
CA GLY A 74 14.74 -11.21 -4.11
C GLY A 74 15.15 -10.28 -2.98
N TYR A 75 14.36 -10.25 -1.92
CA TYR A 75 14.63 -9.38 -0.80
C TYR A 75 13.93 -9.87 0.46
N TYR A 76 14.35 -9.32 1.59
CA TYR A 76 13.78 -9.66 2.88
C TYR A 76 13.08 -8.42 3.45
N LEU A 77 12.02 -8.67 4.19
CA LEU A 77 11.26 -7.61 4.84
C LEU A 77 11.23 -7.85 6.35
N SER A 78 11.33 -6.79 7.11
CA SER A 78 11.24 -6.87 8.56
C SER A 78 10.56 -5.63 9.10
N LEU A 79 9.96 -5.75 10.28
CA LEU A 79 9.43 -4.60 10.99
C LEU A 79 10.59 -3.89 11.70
N GLU A 80 10.53 -2.56 11.76
CA GLU A 80 11.59 -1.79 12.38
C GLU A 80 11.87 -2.18 13.82
N ASP A 81 10.83 -2.56 14.56
CA ASP A 81 10.95 -2.91 15.96
C ASP A 81 11.17 -4.42 16.16
N SER A 82 11.44 -5.16 15.12
CA SER A 82 11.65 -6.61 15.21
C SER A 82 12.98 -6.99 14.59
N SER A 83 13.62 -8.03 15.15
CA SER A 83 14.86 -8.52 14.58
C SER A 83 14.60 -9.63 13.54
N ARG A 84 13.35 -10.01 13.33
CA ARG A 84 13.04 -11.10 12.41
C ARG A 84 12.88 -10.58 11.00
N GLU A 85 13.52 -11.27 10.08
CA GLU A 85 13.39 -10.94 8.67
C GLU A 85 12.66 -12.06 7.95
N TYR A 86 11.86 -11.71 6.98
CA TYR A 86 11.09 -12.69 6.21
C TYR A 86 11.34 -12.49 4.74
N LYS A 87 11.47 -13.58 4.01
CA LYS A 87 11.65 -13.51 2.58
C LYS A 87 10.35 -13.04 1.95
N ALA A 88 10.41 -12.12 1.02
CA ALA A 88 9.20 -11.53 0.41
C ALA A 88 8.26 -12.60 -0.15
N SER A 89 8.80 -13.61 -0.82
CA SER A 89 7.98 -14.68 -1.39
C SER A 89 7.28 -15.52 -0.32
N THR A 90 7.81 -15.56 0.90
CA THR A 90 7.19 -16.27 2.00
C THR A 90 6.02 -15.47 2.57
N ILE A 91 6.11 -14.16 2.53
CA ILE A 91 5.06 -13.30 3.00
C ILE A 91 3.90 -13.30 2.01
N ASP A 92 4.20 -13.06 0.74
CA ASP A 92 3.20 -13.05 -0.30
C ASP A 92 3.92 -13.15 -1.64
N ARG A 93 3.51 -14.07 -2.47
CA ARG A 93 4.10 -14.23 -3.79
C ARG A 93 3.93 -12.97 -4.64
N ALA A 94 2.89 -12.21 -4.38
CA ALA A 94 2.65 -10.95 -5.09
C ALA A 94 3.70 -9.89 -4.78
N LEU A 95 4.53 -10.11 -3.74
CA LEU A 95 5.60 -9.18 -3.38
C LEU A 95 6.93 -9.52 -4.06
N THR A 96 6.98 -10.57 -4.88
CA THR A 96 8.19 -10.86 -5.65
C THR A 96 8.31 -9.82 -6.77
N ASP A 97 9.53 -9.50 -7.17
CA ASP A 97 9.77 -8.46 -8.17
C ASP A 97 8.98 -8.66 -9.46
N SER A 98 8.98 -9.84 -10.00
CA SER A 98 8.28 -10.11 -11.25
C SER A 98 6.77 -9.92 -11.12
N ARG A 99 6.22 -10.29 -9.96
CA ARG A 99 4.80 -10.15 -9.71
C ARG A 99 4.43 -8.69 -9.45
N ILE A 100 5.27 -7.96 -8.74
CA ILE A 100 5.04 -6.54 -8.48
C ILE A 100 5.01 -5.78 -9.79
N VAL A 101 6.00 -5.99 -10.63
CA VAL A 101 6.06 -5.29 -11.92
C VAL A 101 4.79 -5.53 -12.73
N LYS A 102 4.35 -6.78 -12.78
CA LYS A 102 3.18 -7.13 -13.56
C LYS A 102 1.90 -6.56 -12.98
N THR A 103 1.69 -6.74 -11.69
CA THR A 103 0.46 -6.32 -11.00
C THR A 103 0.40 -4.81 -10.85
N HIS A 104 1.50 -4.21 -10.46
CA HIS A 104 1.56 -2.77 -10.22
C HIS A 104 1.31 -1.99 -11.52
N TYR A 105 1.87 -2.48 -12.61
CA TYR A 105 1.63 -1.85 -13.91
C TYR A 105 0.15 -1.87 -14.27
N ASN A 106 -0.52 -3.00 -14.04
CA ASN A 106 -1.92 -3.14 -14.36
C ASN A 106 -2.79 -2.26 -13.45
N GLU A 107 -2.52 -2.25 -12.16
CA GLU A 107 -3.27 -1.44 -11.21
C GLU A 107 -3.10 0.05 -11.50
N HIS A 108 -1.89 0.46 -11.82
CA HIS A 108 -1.60 1.85 -12.14
C HIS A 108 -2.32 2.27 -13.43
N ARG A 109 -2.36 1.39 -14.40
CA ARG A 109 -3.06 1.67 -15.66
C ARG A 109 -4.56 1.82 -15.44
N LEU A 110 -5.15 0.96 -14.61
CA LEU A 110 -6.56 1.04 -14.28
C LEU A 110 -6.87 2.31 -13.50
N TYR A 111 -6.00 2.67 -12.57
CA TYR A 111 -6.15 3.88 -11.79
C TYR A 111 -6.12 5.11 -12.70
N GLU A 112 -5.19 5.16 -13.64
CA GLU A 112 -5.11 6.28 -14.58
C GLU A 112 -6.32 6.35 -15.49
N GLN A 113 -6.86 5.21 -15.93
CA GLN A 113 -8.06 5.19 -16.74
C GLN A 113 -9.25 5.76 -15.98
N GLU A 114 -9.40 5.36 -14.70
CA GLU A 114 -10.47 5.88 -13.89
C GLU A 114 -10.33 7.37 -13.65
N ARG A 115 -9.13 7.82 -13.40
CA ARG A 115 -8.83 9.23 -13.19
C ARG A 115 -9.18 10.05 -14.43
N ARG A 116 -8.86 9.54 -15.62
CA ARG A 116 -9.20 10.20 -16.85
C ARG A 116 -10.72 10.30 -17.05
N LYS A 117 -11.42 9.21 -16.72
CA LYS A 117 -12.87 9.20 -16.82
C LYS A 117 -13.51 10.22 -15.89
N GLN A 118 -12.99 10.33 -14.68
CA GLN A 118 -13.48 11.32 -13.72
C GLN A 118 -13.25 12.74 -14.22
N LEU A 119 -12.07 12.98 -14.78
CA LEU A 119 -11.75 14.30 -15.32
C LEU A 119 -12.65 14.65 -16.48
N GLU A 120 -12.94 13.70 -17.36
CA GLU A 120 -13.83 13.92 -18.48
C GLU A 120 -15.24 14.22 -18.01
N ARG A 121 -15.71 13.54 -16.96
CA ARG A 121 -17.03 13.80 -16.39
C ARG A 121 -17.10 15.21 -15.80
N GLN A 122 -16.04 15.63 -15.13
CA GLN A 122 -16.00 16.99 -14.58
C GLN A 122 -16.03 18.03 -15.68
N LYS A 123 -15.25 17.83 -16.73
CA LYS A 123 -15.23 18.75 -17.85
C LYS A 123 -16.59 18.82 -18.54
N GLU A 124 -17.28 17.68 -18.63
CA GLU A 124 -18.58 17.63 -19.26
C GLU A 124 -19.60 18.39 -18.41
N GLN A 125 -19.54 18.22 -17.08
CA GLN A 125 -20.42 18.94 -16.17
C GLN A 125 -20.18 20.45 -16.25
N GLU A 126 -18.94 20.86 -16.29
CA GLU A 126 -18.59 22.27 -16.40
C GLU A 126 -19.10 22.84 -17.72
N ARG A 127 -18.96 22.06 -18.78
CA ARG A 127 -19.45 22.50 -20.09
C ARG A 127 -20.97 22.67 -20.08
N GLN A 128 -21.69 21.73 -19.46
CA GLN A 128 -23.13 21.80 -19.35
C GLN A 128 -23.56 23.00 -18.52
N GLN A 129 -22.87 23.29 -17.43
CA GLN A 129 -23.17 24.43 -16.59
C GLN A 129 -22.93 25.73 -17.35
N TYR A 130 -21.85 25.78 -18.11
CA TYR A 130 -21.53 26.96 -18.87
C TYR A 130 -22.57 27.21 -19.95
N GLN A 131 -23.00 26.18 -20.62
CA GLN A 131 -24.05 26.31 -21.65
C GLN A 131 -25.36 26.73 -21.02
N LYS A 132 -25.68 26.24 -19.86
CA LYS A 132 -26.89 26.59 -19.15
C LYS A 132 -26.86 28.06 -18.77
N GLN A 133 -25.74 28.54 -18.27
CA GLN A 133 -25.60 29.96 -17.92
C GLN A 133 -25.73 30.83 -19.14
N GLN A 134 -25.15 30.42 -20.25
CA GLN A 134 -25.26 31.18 -21.45
C GLN A 134 -26.69 31.20 -22.00
N SER A 135 -27.40 30.11 -21.87
CA SER A 135 -28.77 30.06 -22.27
C SER A 135 -29.64 30.97 -21.45
N GLU A 136 -29.36 31.05 -20.14
CA GLU A 136 -30.09 31.94 -19.27
C GLU A 136 -29.76 33.39 -19.53
N ARG A 137 -28.57 33.70 -20.02
CA ARG A 137 -28.24 35.05 -20.35
C ARG A 137 -28.81 35.50 -21.62
N LYS A 138 -28.95 34.62 -22.53
CA LYS A 138 -29.39 34.94 -23.86
C LYS A 138 -30.69 35.70 -23.91
N PRO A 139 -31.73 35.32 -23.20
CA PRO A 139 -32.99 36.04 -23.22
C PRO A 139 -32.81 37.46 -22.75
N ASN A 140 -31.99 37.67 -21.77
CA ASN A 140 -31.83 38.99 -21.28
C ASN A 140 -31.10 39.83 -22.26
N GLY A 141 -30.13 39.28 -22.89
CA GLY A 141 -29.39 40.00 -23.90
C GLY A 141 -30.23 40.38 -25.06
N GLY A 142 -31.14 39.54 -25.38
CA GLY A 142 -31.99 39.77 -26.50
C GLY A 142 -32.96 40.88 -26.28
N PHE A 143 -33.16 41.27 -25.03
CA PHE A 143 -34.08 42.03 -24.76
C PHE A 143 -33.85 43.30 -25.00
N HIS A 144 -32.85 43.72 -25.12
CA HIS A 144 -32.56 44.91 -25.30
C HIS A 144 -32.88 45.54 -26.39
N LEU A 145 -33.45 45.11 -27.10
CA LEU A 145 -33.90 45.74 -28.19
C LEU A 145 -34.62 46.95 -27.94
#